data_cc30442dfe7169851f88688becbb16aa
#
_entry.id   cc30442dfe7169851f88688becbb16aa
#
_cell.length_a   1.000
_cell.length_b   1.000
_cell.length_c   1.000
_cell.angle_alpha   90.00
_cell.angle_beta   90.00
_cell.angle_gamma   90.00
#
_symmetry.space_group_name_H-M   'P 1'
#
loop_
_entity.id
_entity.type
_entity.pdbx_description
1 polymer ?
#
loop_
_entity_poly.entity_id
_entity_poly.type
_entity_poly.pdbx_seq_one_letter_code
_entity_poly.pdbx_strand_id
1 'polypeptide(L)'
;MHRQNLQGVNFKKHSRLIKSILDRVVAAIALIFLFPLLMSVAIAIYFRMGSPVIFTQPRPGQNARSFNFYKFRTMTNARDTEGNFLADEKRLTAFGKFLRQTSLDELPQLWNVLKGDMSFVGPRPLLVKYLDRYTPKQARRHEVKPGITGWAQVNGRRTLDQFWNKKFQLDVWYIDHWSLSLDLKILFMTLWQVLQRKSITQEGHVTSEEFKGQLKEQ
;
A
#
# COMPACT_ATOMS: atom_id res chain seq x y z
N MET A 1 29.67 -26.36 -5.43
CA MET A 1 28.80 -25.17 -5.67
C MET A 1 27.29 -25.38 -5.39
N HIS A 2 26.72 -26.57 -5.54
CA HIS A 2 25.25 -26.80 -5.42
C HIS A 2 24.71 -26.72 -3.97
N ARG A 3 25.50 -27.09 -2.94
CA ARG A 3 25.04 -27.07 -1.53
C ARG A 3 24.91 -25.68 -0.91
N GLN A 4 25.71 -24.71 -1.33
CA GLN A 4 25.62 -23.31 -0.81
C GLN A 4 24.36 -22.59 -1.27
N ASN A 5 23.87 -22.86 -2.49
CA ASN A 5 22.63 -22.28 -2.99
C ASN A 5 21.37 -22.80 -2.25
N LEU A 6 21.36 -24.07 -1.86
CA LEU A 6 20.22 -24.68 -1.14
C LEU A 6 20.09 -24.13 0.30
N GLN A 7 21.21 -23.85 0.98
CA GLN A 7 21.20 -23.27 2.32
C GLN A 7 20.69 -21.80 2.30
N GLY A 8 21.11 -21.01 1.32
CA GLY A 8 20.65 -19.63 1.16
C GLY A 8 19.15 -19.51 0.85
N VAL A 9 18.62 -20.44 0.04
CA VAL A 9 17.19 -20.48 -0.30
C VAL A 9 16.34 -20.87 0.92
N ASN A 10 16.79 -21.86 1.69
CA ASN A 10 16.11 -22.29 2.92
C ASN A 10 16.13 -21.21 4.00
N PHE A 11 17.24 -20.51 4.17
CA PHE A 11 17.36 -19.42 5.14
C PHE A 11 16.38 -18.27 4.81
N LYS A 12 16.31 -17.83 3.56
CA LYS A 12 15.35 -16.80 3.12
C LYS A 12 13.89 -17.23 3.31
N LYS A 13 13.58 -18.51 3.11
CA LYS A 13 12.22 -19.06 3.31
C LYS A 13 11.82 -19.03 4.79
N HIS A 14 12.68 -19.47 5.70
CA HIS A 14 12.42 -19.42 7.14
C HIS A 14 12.30 -18.00 7.66
N SER A 15 13.17 -17.10 7.24
CA SER A 15 13.11 -15.70 7.63
C SER A 15 11.82 -15.00 7.17
N ARG A 16 11.31 -15.35 5.99
CA ARG A 16 10.01 -14.83 5.49
C ARG A 16 8.82 -15.38 6.28
N LEU A 17 8.90 -16.62 6.75
CA LEU A 17 7.89 -17.21 7.63
C LEU A 17 7.86 -16.48 8.98
N ILE A 18 9.02 -16.30 9.61
CA ILE A 18 9.17 -15.55 10.86
C ILE A 18 8.60 -14.14 10.68
N LYS A 19 8.99 -13.43 9.62
CA LYS A 19 8.42 -12.11 9.29
C LYS A 19 6.89 -12.15 9.23
N SER A 20 6.32 -13.14 8.54
CA SER A 20 4.86 -13.26 8.39
C SER A 20 4.14 -13.47 9.72
N ILE A 21 4.75 -14.18 10.66
CA ILE A 21 4.21 -14.38 12.01
C ILE A 21 4.33 -13.07 12.81
N LEU A 22 5.51 -12.44 12.81
CA LEU A 22 5.74 -11.18 13.49
C LEU A 22 4.79 -10.08 12.99
N ASP A 23 4.62 -9.95 11.68
CA ASP A 23 3.68 -9.00 11.07
C ASP A 23 2.26 -9.19 11.64
N ARG A 24 1.77 -10.43 11.70
CA ARG A 24 0.42 -10.72 12.23
C ARG A 24 0.28 -10.41 13.72
N VAL A 25 1.29 -10.79 14.52
CA VAL A 25 1.28 -10.52 15.97
C VAL A 25 1.28 -9.01 16.21
N VAL A 26 2.17 -8.27 15.54
CA VAL A 26 2.23 -6.81 15.66
C VAL A 26 0.93 -6.16 15.16
N ALA A 27 0.35 -6.64 14.07
CA ALA A 27 -0.92 -6.13 13.56
C ALA A 27 -2.08 -6.39 14.54
N ALA A 28 -2.13 -7.57 15.19
CA ALA A 28 -3.13 -7.86 16.21
C ALA A 28 -3.02 -6.90 17.41
N ILE A 29 -1.81 -6.72 17.92
CA ILE A 29 -1.53 -5.78 19.02
C ILE A 29 -1.91 -4.36 18.60
N ALA A 30 -1.48 -3.90 17.42
CA ALA A 30 -1.80 -2.58 16.92
C ALA A 30 -3.32 -2.37 16.77
N LEU A 31 -4.08 -3.35 16.26
CA LEU A 31 -5.53 -3.26 16.16
C LEU A 31 -6.20 -3.12 17.52
N ILE A 32 -5.74 -3.83 18.56
CA ILE A 32 -6.27 -3.72 19.92
C ILE A 32 -6.02 -2.31 20.46
N PHE A 33 -4.77 -1.83 20.40
CA PHE A 33 -4.42 -0.50 20.95
C PHE A 33 -5.04 0.66 20.15
N LEU A 34 -5.16 0.53 18.83
CA LEU A 34 -5.73 1.56 17.97
C LEU A 34 -7.25 1.44 17.83
N PHE A 35 -7.90 0.44 18.43
CA PHE A 35 -9.34 0.23 18.32
C PHE A 35 -10.17 1.47 18.68
N PRO A 36 -9.91 2.21 19.80
CA PRO A 36 -10.65 3.43 20.10
C PRO A 36 -10.52 4.50 19.02
N LEU A 37 -9.31 4.66 18.46
CA LEU A 37 -9.04 5.59 17.38
C LEU A 37 -9.76 5.17 16.09
N LEU A 38 -9.69 3.88 15.73
CA LEU A 38 -10.39 3.34 14.56
C LEU A 38 -11.89 3.57 14.64
N MET A 39 -12.48 3.34 15.83
CA MET A 39 -13.91 3.58 16.08
C MET A 39 -14.26 5.07 15.99
N SER A 40 -13.45 5.94 16.57
CA SER A 40 -13.66 7.40 16.50
C SER A 40 -13.64 7.90 15.06
N VAL A 41 -12.66 7.44 14.25
CA VAL A 41 -12.58 7.78 12.82
C VAL A 41 -13.78 7.23 12.05
N ALA A 42 -14.17 5.98 12.32
CA ALA A 42 -15.33 5.33 11.68
C ALA A 42 -16.63 6.12 11.95
N ILE A 43 -16.86 6.49 13.21
CA ILE A 43 -18.01 7.29 13.63
C ILE A 43 -18.00 8.67 12.95
N ALA A 44 -16.85 9.34 12.93
CA ALA A 44 -16.70 10.65 12.27
C ALA A 44 -16.99 10.57 10.76
N ILE A 45 -16.54 9.50 10.08
CA ILE A 45 -16.85 9.25 8.66
C ILE A 45 -18.35 9.05 8.48
N TYR A 46 -18.97 8.20 9.33
CA TYR A 46 -20.40 7.91 9.24
C TYR A 46 -21.25 9.18 9.33
N PHE A 47 -20.99 10.05 10.31
CA PHE A 47 -21.73 11.28 10.46
C PHE A 47 -21.46 12.34 9.37
N ARG A 48 -20.23 12.35 8.78
CA ARG A 48 -19.87 13.36 7.77
C ARG A 48 -20.12 12.93 6.33
N MET A 49 -20.06 11.63 6.06
CA MET A 49 -20.12 11.10 4.69
C MET A 49 -21.12 9.94 4.52
N GLY A 50 -21.75 9.48 5.62
CA GLY A 50 -22.67 8.32 5.62
C GLY A 50 -21.96 6.99 5.38
N SER A 51 -22.76 5.95 5.07
CA SER A 51 -22.28 4.60 4.75
C SER A 51 -21.86 4.48 3.26
N PRO A 52 -20.93 3.58 2.90
CA PRO A 52 -20.08 2.76 3.76
C PRO A 52 -18.91 3.55 4.38
N VAL A 53 -18.48 3.17 5.57
CA VAL A 53 -17.31 3.80 6.25
C VAL A 53 -15.98 3.27 5.70
N ILE A 54 -15.95 2.00 5.33
CA ILE A 54 -14.78 1.33 4.76
C ILE A 54 -14.91 1.29 3.24
N PHE A 55 -13.89 1.78 2.57
CA PHE A 55 -13.68 1.60 1.14
C PHE A 55 -12.93 0.29 0.91
N THR A 56 -13.45 -0.53 0.01
CA THR A 56 -12.87 -1.83 -0.35
C THR A 56 -12.58 -1.86 -1.85
N GLN A 57 -11.38 -2.31 -2.21
CA GLN A 57 -10.98 -2.45 -3.60
C GLN A 57 -10.12 -3.70 -3.81
N PRO A 58 -10.40 -4.54 -4.84
CA PRO A 58 -9.53 -5.65 -5.20
C PRO A 58 -8.13 -5.15 -5.61
N ARG A 59 -7.10 -5.80 -5.06
CA ARG A 59 -5.70 -5.54 -5.37
C ARG A 59 -4.91 -6.84 -5.54
N PRO A 60 -3.88 -6.88 -6.39
CA PRO A 60 -3.02 -8.04 -6.48
C PRO A 60 -2.07 -8.12 -5.27
N GLY A 61 -2.05 -9.28 -4.66
CA GLY A 61 -1.17 -9.66 -3.56
C GLY A 61 0.02 -10.47 -4.03
N GLN A 62 0.52 -11.33 -3.12
CA GLN A 62 1.61 -12.26 -3.45
C GLN A 62 1.17 -13.24 -4.54
N ASN A 63 2.09 -13.52 -5.50
CA ASN A 63 1.84 -14.35 -6.68
C ASN A 63 0.63 -13.84 -7.49
N ALA A 64 0.40 -12.52 -7.52
CA ALA A 64 -0.71 -11.86 -8.21
C ALA A 64 -2.11 -12.31 -7.75
N ARG A 65 -2.26 -13.04 -6.64
CA ARG A 65 -3.56 -13.43 -6.10
C ARG A 65 -4.31 -12.21 -5.60
N SER A 66 -5.53 -12.00 -6.08
CA SER A 66 -6.34 -10.86 -5.69
C SER A 66 -6.81 -10.98 -4.24
N PHE A 67 -6.81 -9.86 -3.51
CA PHE A 67 -7.37 -9.73 -2.17
C PHE A 67 -8.14 -8.41 -2.04
N ASN A 68 -9.03 -8.32 -1.06
CA ASN A 68 -9.77 -7.10 -0.74
C ASN A 68 -8.91 -6.17 0.11
N PHE A 69 -8.51 -5.04 -0.45
CA PHE A 69 -7.73 -4.00 0.20
C PHE A 69 -8.67 -3.02 0.91
N TYR A 70 -8.46 -2.78 2.20
CA TYR A 70 -9.32 -1.96 3.04
C TYR A 70 -8.72 -0.59 3.35
N LYS A 71 -9.54 0.45 3.27
CA LYS A 71 -9.23 1.81 3.72
C LYS A 71 -10.46 2.47 4.34
N PHE A 72 -10.26 3.49 5.15
CA PHE A 72 -11.35 4.41 5.45
C PHE A 72 -11.73 5.22 4.21
N ARG A 73 -13.04 5.44 4.07
CA ARG A 73 -13.56 6.27 2.98
C ARG A 73 -13.17 7.73 3.21
N THR A 74 -12.63 8.38 2.19
CA THR A 74 -12.17 9.77 2.21
C THR A 74 -12.91 10.65 1.22
N MET A 75 -13.72 10.05 0.34
CA MET A 75 -14.46 10.71 -0.73
C MET A 75 -15.96 10.42 -0.61
N THR A 76 -16.78 11.35 -1.05
CA THR A 76 -18.22 11.14 -1.18
C THR A 76 -18.55 10.30 -2.42
N ASN A 77 -19.81 9.84 -2.50
CA ASN A 77 -20.34 9.15 -3.68
C ASN A 77 -21.10 10.14 -4.60
N ALA A 78 -20.70 11.43 -4.58
CA ALA A 78 -21.34 12.45 -5.41
C ALA A 78 -21.24 12.09 -6.90
N ARG A 79 -22.39 12.25 -7.60
CA ARG A 79 -22.55 11.92 -9.02
C ARG A 79 -23.06 13.15 -9.76
N ASP A 80 -22.83 13.15 -11.06
CA ASP A 80 -23.43 14.12 -11.98
C ASP A 80 -24.88 13.73 -12.33
N THR A 81 -25.52 14.52 -13.17
CA THR A 81 -26.89 14.29 -13.66
C THR A 81 -27.03 13.03 -14.51
N GLU A 82 -25.92 12.52 -15.05
CA GLU A 82 -25.87 11.30 -15.87
C GLU A 82 -25.58 10.04 -15.03
N GLY A 83 -25.38 10.22 -13.69
CA GLY A 83 -25.08 9.11 -12.78
C GLY A 83 -23.61 8.73 -12.70
N ASN A 84 -22.69 9.40 -13.39
CA ASN A 84 -21.26 9.18 -13.30
C ASN A 84 -20.69 9.82 -12.03
N PHE A 85 -19.62 9.23 -11.47
CA PHE A 85 -18.94 9.87 -10.35
C PHE A 85 -18.35 11.22 -10.76
N LEU A 86 -18.53 12.24 -9.92
CA LEU A 86 -17.81 13.50 -10.09
C LEU A 86 -16.30 13.28 -10.00
N ALA A 87 -15.53 14.23 -10.55
CA ALA A 87 -14.07 14.23 -10.44
C ALA A 87 -13.61 14.12 -8.97
N ASP A 88 -12.49 13.47 -8.74
CA ASP A 88 -11.98 13.12 -7.40
C ASP A 88 -11.78 14.37 -6.52
N GLU A 89 -11.42 15.53 -7.13
CA GLU A 89 -11.26 16.82 -6.46
C GLU A 89 -12.57 17.29 -5.83
N LYS A 90 -13.70 17.06 -6.52
CA LYS A 90 -15.04 17.45 -6.04
C LYS A 90 -15.61 16.48 -5.01
N ARG A 91 -15.11 15.25 -4.98
CA ARG A 91 -15.54 14.19 -4.07
C ARG A 91 -14.72 14.13 -2.77
N LEU A 92 -13.47 14.61 -2.81
CA LEU A 92 -12.58 14.60 -1.66
C LEU A 92 -13.03 15.65 -0.63
N THR A 93 -13.48 15.18 0.54
CA THR A 93 -13.89 16.08 1.63
C THR A 93 -12.68 16.67 2.37
N ALA A 94 -12.87 17.80 3.07
CA ALA A 94 -11.83 18.37 3.94
C ALA A 94 -11.37 17.34 5.01
N PHE A 95 -12.31 16.59 5.59
CA PHE A 95 -12.02 15.53 6.53
C PHE A 95 -11.28 14.36 5.86
N GLY A 96 -11.67 13.97 4.66
CA GLY A 96 -10.96 12.97 3.86
C GLY A 96 -9.53 13.39 3.52
N LYS A 97 -9.32 14.69 3.22
CA LYS A 97 -7.97 15.25 3.03
C LYS A 97 -7.13 15.14 4.29
N PHE A 98 -7.69 15.49 5.46
CA PHE A 98 -7.02 15.30 6.76
C PHE A 98 -6.64 13.84 7.01
N LEU A 99 -7.56 12.88 6.80
CA LEU A 99 -7.28 11.46 6.96
C LEU A 99 -6.12 10.99 6.07
N ARG A 100 -6.08 11.45 4.81
CA ARG A 100 -4.98 11.14 3.88
C ARG A 100 -3.66 11.78 4.30
N GLN A 101 -3.69 13.02 4.80
CA GLN A 101 -2.50 13.73 5.26
C GLN A 101 -1.87 13.09 6.48
N THR A 102 -2.70 12.52 7.35
CA THR A 102 -2.26 11.81 8.57
C THR A 102 -2.06 10.32 8.34
N SER A 103 -2.36 9.81 7.14
CA SER A 103 -2.37 8.38 6.81
C SER A 103 -3.32 7.55 7.68
N LEU A 104 -4.26 8.16 8.39
CA LEU A 104 -5.26 7.46 9.19
C LEU A 104 -6.22 6.64 8.31
N ASP A 105 -6.42 7.06 7.05
CA ASP A 105 -7.22 6.31 6.09
C ASP A 105 -6.66 4.91 5.79
N GLU A 106 -5.38 4.68 6.04
CA GLU A 106 -4.72 3.40 5.76
C GLU A 106 -4.72 2.42 6.95
N LEU A 107 -5.13 2.86 8.15
CA LEU A 107 -5.15 1.99 9.34
C LEU A 107 -5.97 0.69 9.18
N PRO A 108 -7.09 0.65 8.44
CA PRO A 108 -7.81 -0.61 8.20
C PRO A 108 -6.98 -1.68 7.48
N GLN A 109 -5.87 -1.33 6.82
CA GLN A 109 -4.95 -2.30 6.21
C GLN A 109 -4.26 -3.20 7.25
N LEU A 110 -4.22 -2.80 8.53
CA LEU A 110 -3.78 -3.69 9.62
C LEU A 110 -4.58 -4.99 9.64
N TRP A 111 -5.86 -4.96 9.27
CA TRP A 111 -6.68 -6.16 9.10
C TRP A 111 -6.18 -7.03 7.94
N ASN A 112 -5.72 -6.44 6.83
CA ASN A 112 -5.11 -7.20 5.75
C ASN A 112 -3.78 -7.86 6.18
N VAL A 113 -2.98 -7.18 7.03
CA VAL A 113 -1.76 -7.74 7.58
C VAL A 113 -2.08 -8.91 8.51
N LEU A 114 -3.05 -8.75 9.41
CA LEU A 114 -3.49 -9.79 10.33
C LEU A 114 -3.99 -11.05 9.58
N LYS A 115 -4.79 -10.87 8.54
CA LYS A 115 -5.23 -11.97 7.64
C LYS A 115 -4.06 -12.62 6.90
N GLY A 116 -2.97 -11.89 6.70
CA GLY A 116 -1.81 -12.34 5.96
C GLY A 116 -1.86 -12.07 4.47
N ASP A 117 -2.80 -11.25 3.99
CA ASP A 117 -2.87 -10.74 2.62
C ASP A 117 -1.74 -9.74 2.34
N MET A 118 -1.35 -8.99 3.39
CA MET A 118 -0.31 -7.95 3.36
C MET A 118 0.76 -8.20 4.42
N SER A 119 1.80 -7.39 4.37
CA SER A 119 2.88 -7.22 5.33
C SER A 119 2.96 -5.75 5.73
N PHE A 120 3.66 -5.42 6.82
CA PHE A 120 3.99 -4.01 7.09
C PHE A 120 4.89 -3.43 5.99
N VAL A 121 5.89 -4.19 5.54
CA VAL A 121 6.86 -3.75 4.54
C VAL A 121 6.83 -4.63 3.31
N GLY A 122 6.67 -4.00 2.14
CA GLY A 122 6.64 -4.64 0.83
C GLY A 122 6.26 -3.66 -0.27
N PRO A 123 6.27 -4.06 -1.55
CA PRO A 123 5.77 -3.24 -2.64
C PRO A 123 4.30 -2.85 -2.44
N ARG A 124 3.97 -1.56 -2.66
CA ARG A 124 2.58 -1.10 -2.50
C ARG A 124 1.65 -1.78 -3.51
N PRO A 125 0.50 -2.36 -3.09
CA PRO A 125 -0.41 -3.03 -4.02
C PRO A 125 -1.05 -2.01 -4.97
N LEU A 126 -0.92 -2.24 -6.27
CA LEU A 126 -1.48 -1.39 -7.33
C LEU A 126 -2.80 -1.96 -7.84
N LEU A 127 -3.36 -1.38 -8.91
CA LEU A 127 -4.64 -1.83 -9.47
C LEU A 127 -4.49 -3.18 -10.18
N VAL A 128 -5.53 -4.03 -10.09
CA VAL A 128 -5.57 -5.33 -10.79
C VAL A 128 -5.41 -5.14 -12.29
N LYS A 129 -5.98 -4.08 -12.87
CA LYS A 129 -5.87 -3.76 -14.31
C LYS A 129 -4.44 -3.51 -14.80
N TYR A 130 -3.45 -3.41 -13.91
CA TYR A 130 -2.05 -3.25 -14.29
C TYR A 130 -1.31 -4.57 -14.48
N LEU A 131 -1.89 -5.71 -14.08
CA LEU A 131 -1.24 -7.02 -14.16
C LEU A 131 -0.76 -7.35 -15.57
N ASP A 132 -1.59 -7.07 -16.57
CA ASP A 132 -1.28 -7.37 -17.99
C ASP A 132 -0.33 -6.34 -18.63
N ARG A 133 0.03 -5.29 -17.90
CA ARG A 133 0.88 -4.19 -18.38
C ARG A 133 2.32 -4.28 -17.88
N TYR A 134 2.60 -5.21 -16.95
CA TYR A 134 3.95 -5.38 -16.40
C TYR A 134 4.85 -6.15 -17.35
N THR A 135 6.10 -5.70 -17.46
CA THR A 135 7.15 -6.55 -17.99
C THR A 135 7.45 -7.70 -17.02
N PRO A 136 8.08 -8.81 -17.47
CA PRO A 136 8.46 -9.91 -16.57
C PRO A 136 9.29 -9.42 -15.36
N LYS A 137 10.17 -8.45 -15.55
CA LYS A 137 10.97 -7.84 -14.47
C LYS A 137 10.09 -7.07 -13.47
N GLN A 138 9.13 -6.28 -13.95
CA GLN A 138 8.22 -5.51 -13.11
C GLN A 138 7.24 -6.42 -12.34
N ALA A 139 6.80 -7.53 -12.95
CA ALA A 139 5.91 -8.50 -12.33
C ALA A 139 6.53 -9.20 -11.11
N ARG A 140 7.86 -9.22 -10.99
CA ARG A 140 8.59 -9.76 -9.82
C ARG A 140 8.18 -9.08 -8.50
N ARG A 141 7.60 -7.87 -8.55
CA ARG A 141 7.06 -7.19 -7.37
C ARG A 141 6.01 -8.01 -6.61
N HIS A 142 5.42 -8.99 -7.27
CA HIS A 142 4.45 -9.92 -6.67
C HIS A 142 5.08 -11.19 -6.06
N GLU A 143 6.41 -11.35 -6.07
CA GLU A 143 7.10 -12.47 -5.42
C GLU A 143 6.99 -12.44 -3.88
N VAL A 144 6.65 -11.27 -3.32
CA VAL A 144 6.46 -11.06 -1.88
C VAL A 144 5.06 -10.49 -1.59
N LYS A 145 4.64 -10.52 -0.33
CA LYS A 145 3.41 -9.86 0.09
C LYS A 145 3.52 -8.35 -0.13
N PRO A 146 2.45 -7.68 -0.58
CA PRO A 146 2.42 -6.23 -0.64
C PRO A 146 2.50 -5.63 0.77
N GLY A 147 3.06 -4.41 0.86
CA GLY A 147 3.25 -3.70 2.13
C GLY A 147 2.32 -2.50 2.32
N ILE A 148 2.09 -2.13 3.60
CA ILE A 148 1.54 -0.83 3.97
C ILE A 148 2.55 0.25 3.58
N THR A 149 3.83 0.03 3.87
CA THR A 149 4.96 0.83 3.40
C THR A 149 5.95 -0.02 2.62
N GLY A 150 6.94 0.60 1.96
CA GLY A 150 7.94 -0.12 1.18
C GLY A 150 9.07 0.77 0.70
N TRP A 151 10.11 0.14 0.14
CA TRP A 151 11.32 0.84 -0.29
C TRP A 151 11.05 1.94 -1.31
N ALA A 152 10.20 1.69 -2.31
CA ALA A 152 9.80 2.72 -3.26
C ALA A 152 9.07 3.89 -2.58
N GLN A 153 8.22 3.60 -1.58
CA GLN A 153 7.46 4.63 -0.88
C GLN A 153 8.36 5.55 -0.07
N VAL A 154 9.36 5.02 0.68
CA VAL A 154 10.27 5.84 1.49
C VAL A 154 11.32 6.58 0.66
N ASN A 155 11.59 6.16 -0.59
CA ASN A 155 12.56 6.81 -1.49
C ASN A 155 11.93 7.75 -2.53
N GLY A 156 10.64 8.03 -2.45
CA GLY A 156 10.04 8.99 -3.39
C GLY A 156 8.55 9.17 -3.26
N ARG A 157 7.88 8.39 -2.37
CA ARG A 157 6.44 8.53 -2.11
C ARG A 157 5.65 8.81 -3.41
N ARG A 158 4.84 9.88 -3.42
CA ARG A 158 3.99 10.28 -4.56
C ARG A 158 4.76 10.89 -5.72
N THR A 159 5.98 11.38 -5.51
CA THR A 159 6.80 11.89 -6.62
C THR A 159 7.19 10.80 -7.62
N LEU A 160 7.20 9.52 -7.18
CA LEU A 160 7.42 8.38 -8.07
C LEU A 160 6.18 7.93 -8.84
N ASP A 161 5.02 8.49 -8.56
CA ASP A 161 3.79 8.11 -9.28
C ASP A 161 3.80 8.59 -10.74
N GLN A 162 4.64 9.58 -11.09
CA GLN A 162 4.95 9.97 -12.46
C GLN A 162 6.10 9.17 -13.07
N PHE A 163 6.90 8.47 -12.26
CA PHE A 163 8.08 7.72 -12.69
C PHE A 163 7.91 6.22 -12.43
N TRP A 164 6.95 5.60 -13.08
CA TRP A 164 6.59 4.20 -12.90
C TRP A 164 7.78 3.25 -13.00
N ASN A 165 8.68 3.45 -13.97
CA ASN A 165 9.86 2.60 -14.14
C ASN A 165 10.77 2.63 -12.91
N LYS A 166 11.03 3.81 -12.34
CA LYS A 166 11.86 3.96 -11.14
C LYS A 166 11.19 3.32 -9.93
N LYS A 167 9.87 3.47 -9.80
CA LYS A 167 9.07 2.83 -8.74
C LYS A 167 9.21 1.31 -8.79
N PHE A 168 9.05 0.72 -9.97
CA PHE A 168 9.19 -0.74 -10.15
C PHE A 168 10.63 -1.22 -9.94
N GLN A 169 11.62 -0.45 -10.35
CA GLN A 169 13.03 -0.75 -10.07
C GLN A 169 13.29 -0.82 -8.56
N LEU A 170 12.76 0.13 -7.77
CA LEU A 170 12.89 0.14 -6.32
C LEU A 170 12.13 -1.03 -5.66
N ASP A 171 10.95 -1.39 -6.19
CA ASP A 171 10.19 -2.54 -5.71
C ASP A 171 10.98 -3.85 -5.93
N VAL A 172 11.57 -4.04 -7.12
CA VAL A 172 12.39 -5.22 -7.44
C VAL A 172 13.69 -5.22 -6.63
N TRP A 173 14.34 -4.06 -6.49
CA TRP A 173 15.53 -3.93 -5.67
C TRP A 173 15.27 -4.38 -4.22
N TYR A 174 14.14 -3.99 -3.62
CA TYR A 174 13.75 -4.46 -2.29
C TYR A 174 13.66 -5.98 -2.21
N ILE A 175 13.08 -6.63 -3.21
CA ILE A 175 12.94 -8.09 -3.24
C ILE A 175 14.30 -8.79 -3.26
N ASP A 176 15.23 -8.26 -4.07
CA ASP A 176 16.57 -8.82 -4.23
C ASP A 176 17.43 -8.63 -2.97
N HIS A 177 17.28 -7.49 -2.27
CA HIS A 177 18.07 -7.12 -1.10
C HIS A 177 17.32 -7.28 0.23
N TRP A 178 16.16 -7.96 0.21
CA TRP A 178 15.32 -8.10 1.39
C TRP A 178 16.06 -8.71 2.59
N SER A 179 15.91 -8.06 3.73
CA SER A 179 16.35 -8.51 5.05
C SER A 179 15.46 -7.90 6.13
N LEU A 180 15.41 -8.49 7.33
CA LEU A 180 14.68 -7.92 8.46
C LEU A 180 15.23 -6.55 8.87
N SER A 181 16.55 -6.35 8.75
CA SER A 181 17.17 -5.04 9.03
C SER A 181 16.73 -3.97 8.03
N LEU A 182 16.57 -4.33 6.76
CA LEU A 182 16.02 -3.43 5.74
C LEU A 182 14.55 -3.08 6.05
N ASP A 183 13.75 -4.04 6.50
CA ASP A 183 12.37 -3.77 6.91
C ASP A 183 12.32 -2.79 8.09
N LEU A 184 13.13 -2.98 9.12
CA LEU A 184 13.22 -2.04 10.26
C LEU A 184 13.65 -0.65 9.81
N LYS A 185 14.63 -0.55 8.90
CA LYS A 185 15.04 0.73 8.31
C LYS A 185 13.88 1.40 7.60
N ILE A 186 13.12 0.68 6.79
CA ILE A 186 11.96 1.21 6.05
C ILE A 186 10.88 1.69 7.03
N LEU A 187 10.58 0.92 8.08
CA LEU A 187 9.62 1.32 9.11
C LEU A 187 10.04 2.61 9.81
N PHE A 188 11.31 2.72 10.19
CA PHE A 188 11.85 3.94 10.80
C PHE A 188 11.76 5.15 9.85
N MET A 189 12.16 4.99 8.59
CA MET A 189 12.07 6.04 7.57
C MET A 189 10.61 6.46 7.34
N THR A 190 9.67 5.51 7.36
CA THR A 190 8.23 5.78 7.22
C THR A 190 7.73 6.62 8.38
N LEU A 191 8.03 6.22 9.62
CA LEU A 191 7.64 6.95 10.82
C LEU A 191 8.20 8.38 10.79
N TRP A 192 9.47 8.53 10.45
CA TRP A 192 10.14 9.82 10.32
C TRP A 192 9.45 10.73 9.30
N GLN A 193 9.10 10.19 8.11
CA GLN A 193 8.40 10.94 7.07
C GLN A 193 6.98 11.35 7.49
N VAL A 194 6.26 10.48 8.19
CA VAL A 194 4.92 10.81 8.71
C VAL A 194 5.01 11.94 9.75
N LEU A 195 5.98 11.88 10.66
CA LEU A 195 6.20 12.93 11.67
C LEU A 195 6.59 14.27 11.04
N GLN A 196 7.42 14.25 10.01
CA GLN A 196 7.81 15.47 9.29
C GLN A 196 6.72 16.02 8.37
N ARG A 197 5.60 15.30 8.18
CA ARG A 197 4.53 15.64 7.22
C ARG A 197 5.07 15.88 5.78
N LYS A 198 6.24 15.32 5.44
CA LYS A 198 6.84 15.51 4.11
C LYS A 198 6.07 14.75 3.03
N SER A 199 5.83 15.43 1.91
CA SER A 199 5.35 14.84 0.64
C SER A 199 4.01 14.11 0.70
N ILE A 200 3.03 14.62 1.48
CA ILE A 200 1.71 13.99 1.62
C ILE A 200 0.76 14.43 0.50
N THR A 201 1.01 15.56 -0.11
CA THR A 201 0.19 16.10 -1.23
C THR A 201 1.08 16.37 -2.43
N GLN A 202 0.76 15.77 -3.58
CA GLN A 202 1.21 16.26 -4.86
C GLN A 202 0.40 17.53 -5.15
N GLU A 203 1.04 18.67 -5.37
CA GLU A 203 0.35 19.88 -5.80
C GLU A 203 -0.39 19.56 -7.12
N GLY A 204 -1.71 19.74 -7.11
CA GLY A 204 -2.55 19.65 -8.30
C GLY A 204 -3.17 18.29 -8.63
N HIS A 205 -2.82 17.17 -7.98
CA HIS A 205 -3.41 15.86 -8.27
C HIS A 205 -3.90 15.14 -7.02
N VAL A 206 -5.19 14.80 -6.99
CA VAL A 206 -5.82 14.01 -5.91
C VAL A 206 -5.56 12.52 -6.06
N THR A 207 -5.32 12.08 -7.29
CA THR A 207 -5.06 10.68 -7.66
C THR A 207 -3.80 10.58 -8.53
N SER A 208 -3.03 9.50 -8.36
CA SER A 208 -1.83 9.22 -9.19
C SER A 208 -2.21 9.01 -10.66
N GLU A 209 -1.34 9.43 -11.57
CA GLU A 209 -1.50 9.12 -13.00
C GLU A 209 -1.59 7.61 -13.24
N GLU A 210 -2.38 7.23 -14.24
CA GLU A 210 -2.57 5.82 -14.58
C GLU A 210 -1.30 5.23 -15.23
N PHE A 211 -0.88 4.05 -14.75
CA PHE A 211 0.16 3.27 -15.42
C PHE A 211 -0.39 2.69 -16.73
N LYS A 212 0.11 3.18 -17.86
CA LYS A 212 -0.32 2.76 -19.20
C LYS A 212 0.46 1.56 -19.76
N GLY A 213 1.49 1.09 -19.03
CA GLY A 213 2.44 0.10 -19.52
C GLY A 213 3.61 0.76 -20.29
N GLN A 214 4.63 -0.02 -20.63
CA GLN A 214 5.59 0.40 -21.64
C GLN A 214 4.90 0.24 -22.99
N LEU A 215 4.81 1.32 -23.77
CA LEU A 215 4.53 1.21 -25.19
C LEU A 215 5.54 0.18 -25.75
N LYS A 216 5.06 -0.90 -26.34
CA LYS A 216 5.92 -1.77 -27.12
C LYS A 216 6.52 -0.86 -28.19
N GLU A 217 7.82 -0.56 -28.09
CA GLU A 217 8.55 -0.05 -29.22
C GLU A 217 8.35 -1.09 -30.33
N GLN A 218 7.60 -0.66 -31.36
CA GLN A 218 7.39 -1.42 -32.59
C GLN A 218 8.65 -1.36 -33.43
#